data_87759b94d2f9b4cfecc76f0dc504abb4
#
_entry.id   87759b94d2f9b4cfecc76f0dc504abb4
#
_cell.length_a   1.000
_cell.length_b   1.000
_cell.length_c   1.000
_cell.angle_alpha   90.00
_cell.angle_beta   90.00
_cell.angle_gamma   90.00
#
_symmetry.space_group_name_H-M   'P 1'
#
loop_
_entity.id
_entity.type
_entity.pdbx_description
1 polymer ?
#
loop_
_entity_poly.entity_id
_entity_poly.type
_entity_poly.pdbx_seq_one_letter_code
_entity_poly.pdbx_strand_id
1 'polypeptide(L)'
;MSFVEKINAFIGADKPKLADFYACFDQLYMLLKSGSTLQQAINEIAHVQTNAKLGQALRNISRNLSVGVATGAAFKKEGVFPRLVAPTLQPGDRAGRLSDTFLRLSDLMWLQHNLYSKEK
;
A
#
# COMPACT_ATOMS: atom_id res chain seq x y z
N MET A 1 9.92 -18.68 13.18
CA MET A 1 10.62 -18.62 11.89
C MET A 1 12.01 -18.05 12.05
N SER A 2 13.02 -18.72 11.51
CA SER A 2 14.40 -18.23 11.56
C SER A 2 14.58 -17.05 10.60
N PHE A 3 15.66 -16.31 10.80
CA PHE A 3 16.02 -15.20 9.92
C PHE A 3 16.20 -15.65 8.48
N VAL A 4 16.86 -16.80 8.27
CA VAL A 4 17.08 -17.37 6.93
C VAL A 4 15.75 -17.72 6.25
N GLU A 5 14.83 -18.32 6.99
CA GLU A 5 13.50 -18.66 6.46
C GLU A 5 12.72 -17.43 6.06
N LYS A 6 12.80 -16.35 6.86
CA LYS A 6 12.14 -15.09 6.53
C LYS A 6 12.71 -14.46 5.26
N ILE A 7 14.02 -14.49 5.11
CA ILE A 7 14.68 -13.96 3.91
C ILE A 7 14.30 -14.79 2.69
N ASN A 8 14.32 -16.11 2.82
CA ASN A 8 13.95 -16.99 1.70
C ASN A 8 12.49 -16.78 1.29
N ALA A 9 11.60 -16.62 2.27
CA ALA A 9 10.19 -16.33 1.98
C ALA A 9 10.04 -15.01 1.24
N PHE A 10 10.77 -13.97 1.66
CA PHE A 10 10.73 -12.67 1.00
C PHE A 10 11.29 -12.72 -0.42
N ILE A 11 12.45 -13.36 -0.60
CA ILE A 11 13.10 -13.46 -1.92
C ILE A 11 12.24 -14.27 -2.89
N GLY A 12 11.60 -15.32 -2.39
CA GLY A 12 10.73 -16.16 -3.21
C GLY A 12 9.32 -15.65 -3.36
N ALA A 13 8.98 -14.52 -2.72
CA ALA A 13 7.62 -14.00 -2.78
C ALA A 13 7.31 -13.44 -4.16
N ASP A 14 6.10 -13.70 -4.65
CA ASP A 14 5.62 -13.11 -5.87
C ASP A 14 5.41 -11.62 -5.72
N LYS A 15 5.52 -10.91 -6.82
CA LYS A 15 5.16 -9.50 -6.84
C LYS A 15 3.70 -9.34 -6.47
N PRO A 16 3.33 -8.28 -5.73
CA PRO A 16 1.92 -8.04 -5.43
C PRO A 16 1.12 -7.89 -6.72
N LYS A 17 -0.09 -8.40 -6.68
CA LYS A 17 -1.03 -8.34 -7.81
C LYS A 17 -1.96 -7.15 -7.63
N LEU A 18 -2.69 -6.79 -8.68
CA LEU A 18 -3.66 -5.71 -8.60
C LEU A 18 -4.67 -5.93 -7.48
N ALA A 19 -5.09 -7.20 -7.27
CA ALA A 19 -6.00 -7.52 -6.18
C ALA A 19 -5.39 -7.22 -4.80
N ASP A 20 -4.09 -7.43 -4.64
CA ASP A 20 -3.41 -7.12 -3.38
C ASP A 20 -3.40 -5.62 -3.13
N PHE A 21 -3.12 -4.82 -4.15
CA PHE A 21 -3.14 -3.37 -4.04
C PHE A 21 -4.54 -2.84 -3.78
N TYR A 22 -5.53 -3.40 -4.50
CA TYR A 22 -6.93 -3.04 -4.27
C TYR A 22 -7.31 -3.23 -2.81
N ALA A 23 -7.05 -4.42 -2.27
CA ALA A 23 -7.41 -4.73 -0.89
C ALA A 23 -6.69 -3.80 0.09
N CYS A 24 -5.39 -3.55 -0.16
CA CYS A 24 -4.59 -2.67 0.67
C CYS A 24 -5.15 -1.25 0.70
N PHE A 25 -5.42 -0.69 -0.46
CA PHE A 25 -5.92 0.69 -0.55
C PHE A 25 -7.33 0.82 0.00
N ASP A 26 -8.18 -0.18 -0.21
CA ASP A 26 -9.53 -0.20 0.35
C ASP A 26 -9.49 -0.21 1.88
N GLN A 27 -8.63 -1.03 2.46
CA GLN A 27 -8.46 -1.09 3.91
C GLN A 27 -7.90 0.22 4.46
N LEU A 28 -6.94 0.84 3.76
CA LEU A 28 -6.42 2.15 4.15
C LEU A 28 -7.54 3.20 4.15
N TYR A 29 -8.35 3.22 3.10
CA TYR A 29 -9.49 4.11 3.04
C TYR A 29 -10.40 3.92 4.26
N MET A 30 -10.77 2.69 4.56
CA MET A 30 -11.69 2.40 5.64
C MET A 30 -11.14 2.81 7.01
N LEU A 31 -9.86 2.52 7.26
CA LEU A 31 -9.23 2.88 8.54
C LEU A 31 -9.10 4.39 8.70
N LEU A 32 -8.69 5.09 7.64
CA LEU A 32 -8.60 6.54 7.69
C LEU A 32 -9.97 7.18 7.88
N LYS A 33 -10.98 6.65 7.23
CA LYS A 33 -12.35 7.13 7.37
C LYS A 33 -12.87 6.96 8.79
N SER A 34 -12.43 5.91 9.47
CA SER A 34 -12.85 5.65 10.86
C SER A 34 -12.04 6.42 11.90
N GLY A 35 -11.05 7.21 11.47
CA GLY A 35 -10.30 8.09 12.37
C GLY A 35 -8.87 7.68 12.68
N SER A 36 -8.37 6.58 12.10
CA SER A 36 -6.97 6.19 12.27
C SER A 36 -6.05 7.19 11.57
N THR A 37 -4.87 7.41 12.14
CA THR A 37 -3.82 8.12 11.41
C THR A 37 -3.31 7.24 10.29
N LEU A 38 -2.67 7.85 9.28
CA LEU A 38 -2.09 7.09 8.18
C LEU A 38 -1.08 6.07 8.68
N GLN A 39 -0.19 6.46 9.59
CA GLN A 39 0.82 5.56 10.13
C GLN A 39 0.20 4.38 10.88
N GLN A 40 -0.82 4.63 11.70
CA GLN A 40 -1.54 3.58 12.40
C GLN A 40 -2.19 2.61 11.41
N ALA A 41 -2.84 3.13 10.38
CA ALA A 41 -3.50 2.31 9.37
C ALA A 41 -2.48 1.45 8.61
N ILE A 42 -1.37 2.03 8.21
CA ILE A 42 -0.32 1.31 7.49
C ILE A 42 0.27 0.20 8.37
N ASN A 43 0.55 0.49 9.63
CA ASN A 43 1.07 -0.53 10.55
C ASN A 43 0.10 -1.69 10.71
N GLU A 44 -1.18 -1.40 10.83
CA GLU A 44 -2.20 -2.42 11.00
C GLU A 44 -2.30 -3.33 9.77
N ILE A 45 -2.29 -2.73 8.58
CA ILE A 45 -2.38 -3.49 7.34
C ILE A 45 -1.09 -4.28 7.10
N ALA A 46 0.07 -3.71 7.42
CA ALA A 46 1.34 -4.42 7.30
C ALA A 46 1.35 -5.69 8.15
N HIS A 47 0.75 -5.62 9.33
CA HIS A 47 0.71 -6.74 10.26
C HIS A 47 -0.09 -7.93 9.73
N VAL A 48 -1.16 -7.66 8.98
CA VAL A 48 -2.04 -8.72 8.46
C VAL A 48 -1.78 -9.05 6.99
N GLN A 49 -0.84 -8.34 6.36
CA GLN A 49 -0.57 -8.53 4.93
C GLN A 49 0.05 -9.89 4.65
N THR A 50 -0.51 -10.63 3.69
CA THR A 50 -0.03 -11.95 3.32
C THR A 50 1.09 -11.92 2.27
N ASN A 51 1.13 -10.91 1.41
CA ASN A 51 2.21 -10.76 0.45
C ASN A 51 3.43 -10.17 1.15
N ALA A 52 4.54 -10.90 1.17
CA ALA A 52 5.73 -10.51 1.92
C ALA A 52 6.35 -9.21 1.41
N LYS A 53 6.37 -9.02 0.09
CA LYS A 53 6.94 -7.79 -0.50
C LYS A 53 6.10 -6.57 -0.18
N LEU A 54 4.78 -6.69 -0.25
CA LEU A 54 3.89 -5.60 0.10
C LEU A 54 3.96 -5.30 1.60
N GLY A 55 3.97 -6.33 2.43
CA GLY A 55 4.11 -6.15 3.87
C GLY A 55 5.39 -5.40 4.24
N GLN A 56 6.52 -5.78 3.63
CA GLN A 56 7.78 -5.10 3.90
C GLN A 56 7.75 -3.65 3.43
N ALA A 57 7.16 -3.41 2.25
CA ALA A 57 7.02 -2.05 1.74
C ALA A 57 6.21 -1.18 2.71
N LEU A 58 5.11 -1.71 3.23
CA LEU A 58 4.27 -0.98 4.18
C LEU A 58 5.03 -0.65 5.47
N ARG A 59 5.82 -1.59 5.98
CA ARG A 59 6.65 -1.34 7.17
C ARG A 59 7.68 -0.24 6.91
N ASN A 60 8.31 -0.26 5.73
CA ASN A 60 9.27 0.77 5.35
C ASN A 60 8.59 2.14 5.23
N ILE A 61 7.41 2.18 4.63
CA ILE A 61 6.64 3.42 4.52
C ILE A 61 6.33 3.98 5.91
N SER A 62 5.87 3.14 6.82
CA SER A 62 5.57 3.57 8.18
C SER A 62 6.78 4.20 8.84
N ARG A 63 7.95 3.58 8.67
CA ARG A 63 9.19 4.09 9.23
C ARG A 63 9.55 5.46 8.64
N ASN A 64 9.43 5.60 7.33
CA ASN A 64 9.71 6.87 6.67
C ASN A 64 8.74 7.98 7.08
N LEU A 65 7.46 7.65 7.24
CA LEU A 65 6.47 8.60 7.72
C LEU A 65 6.81 9.08 9.14
N SER A 66 7.34 8.20 9.98
CA SER A 66 7.69 8.56 11.36
C SER A 66 8.82 9.56 11.45
N VAL A 67 9.64 9.68 10.41
CA VAL A 67 10.74 10.66 10.37
C VAL A 67 10.44 11.82 9.43
N GLY A 68 9.18 11.99 9.04
CA GLY A 68 8.74 13.19 8.33
C GLY A 68 8.79 13.11 6.81
N VAL A 69 9.02 11.94 6.24
CA VAL A 69 8.97 11.78 4.77
C VAL A 69 7.52 11.95 4.31
N ALA A 70 7.30 12.73 3.26
CA ALA A 70 5.97 12.94 2.70
C ALA A 70 5.39 11.63 2.16
N THR A 71 4.07 11.50 2.21
CA THR A 71 3.37 10.25 1.88
C THR A 71 3.70 9.76 0.48
N GLY A 72 3.58 10.61 -0.53
CA GLY A 72 3.89 10.22 -1.91
C GLY A 72 5.32 9.75 -2.09
N ALA A 73 6.26 10.47 -1.47
CA ALA A 73 7.68 10.10 -1.55
C ALA A 73 7.95 8.77 -0.85
N ALA A 74 7.31 8.52 0.28
CA ALA A 74 7.48 7.27 1.01
C ALA A 74 7.01 6.07 0.18
N PHE A 75 5.89 6.18 -0.51
CA PHE A 75 5.40 5.13 -1.39
C PHE A 75 6.31 4.94 -2.61
N LYS A 76 6.77 6.05 -3.19
CA LYS A 76 7.63 6.01 -4.37
C LYS A 76 8.94 5.26 -4.10
N LYS A 77 9.50 5.42 -2.92
CA LYS A 77 10.77 4.78 -2.55
C LYS A 77 10.70 3.26 -2.59
N GLU A 78 9.53 2.68 -2.38
CA GLU A 78 9.40 1.23 -2.25
C GLU A 78 9.47 0.49 -3.57
N GLY A 79 9.08 1.12 -4.66
CA GLY A 79 9.22 0.55 -5.99
C GLY A 79 8.31 -0.62 -6.31
N VAL A 80 7.47 -1.07 -5.37
CA VAL A 80 6.55 -2.20 -5.62
C VAL A 80 5.19 -1.76 -6.11
N PHE A 81 4.86 -0.48 -5.91
CA PHE A 81 3.53 0.04 -6.24
C PHE A 81 3.45 0.43 -7.72
N PRO A 82 2.24 0.36 -8.31
CA PRO A 82 2.05 0.88 -9.67
C PRO A 82 2.46 2.35 -9.77
N ARG A 83 2.90 2.76 -10.95
CA ARG A 83 3.49 4.09 -11.17
C ARG A 83 2.57 5.25 -10.79
N LEU A 84 1.28 5.07 -10.96
CA LEU A 84 0.32 6.14 -10.70
C LEU A 84 0.12 6.43 -9.20
N VAL A 85 0.54 5.51 -8.32
CA VAL A 85 0.26 5.62 -6.88
C VAL A 85 0.92 6.86 -6.27
N ALA A 86 2.23 7.01 -6.43
CA ALA A 86 2.95 8.12 -5.80
C ALA A 86 2.47 9.49 -6.29
N PRO A 87 2.33 9.74 -7.62
CA PRO A 87 1.82 11.03 -8.07
C PRO A 87 0.39 11.31 -7.60
N THR A 88 -0.43 10.27 -7.47
CA THR A 88 -1.81 10.44 -7.00
C THR A 88 -1.84 10.83 -5.53
N LEU A 89 -0.90 10.30 -4.73
CA LEU A 89 -0.82 10.63 -3.30
C LEU A 89 -0.25 12.02 -3.03
N GLN A 90 0.61 12.51 -3.89
CA GLN A 90 1.35 13.74 -3.68
C GLN A 90 0.48 14.96 -3.34
N PRO A 91 -0.58 15.29 -4.11
CA PRO A 91 -1.41 16.44 -3.78
C PRO A 91 -2.36 16.21 -2.60
N GLY A 92 -2.56 14.97 -2.20
CA GLY A 92 -3.49 14.59 -1.15
C GLY A 92 -2.88 14.45 0.24
N ASP A 93 -1.62 14.88 0.42
CA ASP A 93 -0.90 14.70 1.68
C ASP A 93 -1.40 15.63 2.81
N ARG A 94 -2.48 16.35 2.56
CA ARG A 94 -3.13 17.20 3.54
C ARG A 94 -4.25 16.45 4.24
N ALA A 95 -4.48 16.82 5.50
CA ALA A 95 -5.51 16.19 6.32
C ALA A 95 -6.87 16.20 5.61
N GLY A 96 -7.57 15.09 5.68
CA GLY A 96 -8.92 14.93 5.12
C GLY A 96 -8.97 14.47 3.67
N ARG A 97 -7.83 14.51 2.95
CA ARG A 97 -7.82 14.09 1.54
C ARG A 97 -7.27 12.70 1.32
N LEU A 98 -6.53 12.19 2.29
CA LEU A 98 -5.88 10.88 2.11
C LEU A 98 -6.88 9.75 1.99
N SER A 99 -7.96 9.77 2.77
CA SER A 99 -8.97 8.71 2.67
C SER A 99 -9.58 8.68 1.27
N ASP A 100 -9.96 9.85 0.74
CA ASP A 100 -10.54 9.91 -0.60
C ASP A 100 -9.54 9.48 -1.68
N THR A 101 -8.27 9.82 -1.49
CA THR A 101 -7.22 9.43 -2.43
C THR A 101 -7.05 7.91 -2.45
N PHE A 102 -7.05 7.26 -1.28
CA PHE A 102 -6.94 5.81 -1.23
C PHE A 102 -8.18 5.11 -1.79
N LEU A 103 -9.35 5.70 -1.60
CA LEU A 103 -10.57 5.17 -2.24
C LEU A 103 -10.42 5.20 -3.76
N ARG A 104 -9.96 6.32 -4.30
CA ARG A 104 -9.73 6.45 -5.75
C ARG A 104 -8.70 5.44 -6.25
N LEU A 105 -7.61 5.26 -5.52
CA LEU A 105 -6.59 4.27 -5.88
C LEU A 105 -7.17 2.85 -5.83
N SER A 106 -7.95 2.54 -4.83
CA SER A 106 -8.63 1.25 -4.73
C SER A 106 -9.52 1.01 -5.94
N ASP A 107 -10.32 1.99 -6.31
CA ASP A 107 -11.21 1.88 -7.47
C ASP A 107 -10.42 1.67 -8.76
N LEU A 108 -9.30 2.38 -8.92
CA LEU A 108 -8.46 2.21 -10.10
C LEU A 108 -7.85 0.82 -10.19
N MET A 109 -7.40 0.29 -9.05
CA MET A 109 -6.82 -1.06 -9.01
C MET A 109 -7.89 -2.12 -9.32
N TRP A 110 -9.08 -1.94 -8.77
CA TRP A 110 -10.19 -2.84 -9.03
C TRP A 110 -10.58 -2.84 -10.50
N LEU A 111 -10.65 -1.65 -11.09
CA LEU A 111 -11.00 -1.50 -12.51
C LEU A 111 -9.96 -2.17 -13.40
N GLN A 112 -8.68 -1.92 -13.17
CA GLN A 112 -7.61 -2.55 -13.94
C GLN A 112 -7.62 -4.07 -13.80
N HIS A 113 -7.80 -4.56 -12.60
CA HIS A 113 -7.87 -5.99 -12.34
C HIS A 113 -9.00 -6.64 -13.15
N ASN A 114 -10.19 -6.03 -13.13
CA ASN A 114 -11.35 -6.59 -13.83
C ASN A 114 -11.23 -6.50 -15.34
N LEU A 115 -10.66 -5.42 -15.86
CA LEU A 115 -10.46 -5.28 -17.29
C LEU A 115 -9.48 -6.31 -17.83
N TYR A 116 -8.36 -6.48 -17.18
CA TYR A 116 -7.35 -7.45 -17.62
C TYR A 116 -7.82 -8.89 -17.45
N SER A 117 -8.58 -9.17 -16.40
CA SER A 117 -9.12 -10.52 -16.19
C SER A 117 -10.07 -10.94 -17.30
N LYS A 118 -10.80 -10.00 -17.87
CA LYS A 118 -11.77 -10.29 -18.92
C LYS A 118 -11.16 -10.52 -20.30
N GLU A 119 -9.93 -10.08 -20.49
CA GLU A 119 -9.25 -10.23 -21.77
C GLU A 119 -8.68 -11.63 -21.98
N LYS A 120 -8.75 -12.47 -20.99
CA LYS A 120 -8.30 -13.87 -21.09
C LYS A 120 -9.48 -14.76 -21.38
#